data_5f712e4b54070838157da328f0cfdb90
#
_entry.id   5f712e4b54070838157da328f0cfdb90
#
_cell.length_a   1.000
_cell.length_b   1.000
_cell.length_c   1.000
_cell.angle_alpha   90.00
_cell.angle_beta   90.00
_cell.angle_gamma   90.00
#
_symmetry.space_group_name_H-M   'P 1'
#
loop_
_entity.id
_entity.type
_entity.pdbx_description
1 polymer ?
#
loop_
_entity_poly.entity_id
_entity_poly.type
_entity_poly.pdbx_seq_one_letter_code
_entity_poly.pdbx_strand_id
1 'polypeptide(L)'
;MKKLSTGFVHRLLETPKRTLNVASYLTLSIRSMLVGEPLWRIARKRCLVLLAGLCLAIATPAQATQDAKPSIDSLKLYAHSRIVNYKEFQCFNTLITKESNWRVEAINPNGNHFGLGQMRNTKYRNLDGFRMIDWSLRYIAHRYQGSSCKAFAHWQKHGWH
;
A
#
# COMPACT_ATOMS: atom_id res chain seq x y z
N MET A 1 -31.20 -33.20 15.80
CA MET A 1 -31.38 -31.78 16.07
C MET A 1 -30.58 -31.41 17.31
N LYS A 2 -29.41 -30.78 17.15
CA LYS A 2 -28.65 -30.19 18.28
C LYS A 2 -28.21 -28.82 17.83
N LYS A 3 -28.74 -27.80 18.47
CA LYS A 3 -28.34 -26.38 18.33
C LYS A 3 -26.95 -26.23 18.92
N LEU A 4 -25.98 -25.72 18.14
CA LEU A 4 -24.70 -25.26 18.63
C LEU A 4 -24.74 -23.73 18.79
N SER A 5 -24.39 -23.35 20.00
CA SER A 5 -24.37 -22.02 20.60
C SER A 5 -23.40 -21.07 19.87
N THR A 6 -23.93 -19.93 19.44
CA THR A 6 -23.18 -18.75 19.02
C THR A 6 -22.70 -18.00 20.27
N GLY A 7 -21.43 -18.14 20.62
CA GLY A 7 -20.90 -17.43 21.78
C GLY A 7 -19.40 -17.51 21.94
N PHE A 8 -18.61 -17.12 20.93
CA PHE A 8 -17.17 -16.99 21.15
C PHE A 8 -16.46 -16.20 20.03
N VAL A 9 -16.82 -14.95 19.77
CA VAL A 9 -16.01 -14.02 18.98
C VAL A 9 -16.24 -12.59 19.44
N HIS A 10 -15.87 -12.26 20.67
CA HIS A 10 -15.81 -10.86 21.09
C HIS A 10 -14.79 -10.68 22.23
N ARG A 11 -13.55 -10.98 21.94
CA ARG A 11 -12.46 -10.50 22.83
C ARG A 11 -11.13 -10.72 22.11
N LEU A 12 -10.67 -9.76 21.37
CA LEU A 12 -9.27 -9.49 21.04
C LEU A 12 -9.23 -8.32 20.05
N LEU A 13 -9.11 -7.12 20.52
CA LEU A 13 -8.48 -5.95 19.85
C LEU A 13 -8.64 -4.72 20.74
N GLU A 14 -8.14 -4.79 21.97
CA GLU A 14 -7.76 -3.56 22.68
C GLU A 14 -6.24 -3.45 22.68
N THR A 15 -5.70 -2.71 21.75
CA THR A 15 -4.32 -2.24 21.81
C THR A 15 -4.26 -1.02 22.73
N PRO A 16 -3.44 -1.01 23.79
CA PRO A 16 -3.30 0.17 24.63
C PRO A 16 -2.58 1.26 23.84
N LYS A 17 -3.26 2.38 23.62
CA LYS A 17 -2.66 3.62 23.12
C LYS A 17 -1.66 4.12 24.18
N ARG A 18 -0.36 3.89 24.01
CA ARG A 18 0.70 4.55 24.77
C ARG A 18 0.75 6.02 24.33
N THR A 19 0.07 6.87 25.03
CA THR A 19 0.28 8.32 24.97
C THR A 19 1.64 8.62 25.61
N LEU A 20 2.63 8.92 24.81
CA LEU A 20 3.92 9.44 25.25
C LEU A 20 3.70 10.84 25.82
N ASN A 21 3.80 10.95 27.13
CA ASN A 21 3.61 12.19 27.87
C ASN A 21 4.87 13.05 27.71
N VAL A 22 4.81 14.05 26.83
CA VAL A 22 5.91 14.99 26.52
C VAL A 22 6.29 15.87 27.74
N ALA A 23 5.45 15.87 28.76
CA ALA A 23 5.68 16.65 29.98
C ALA A 23 6.86 16.14 30.83
N SER A 24 7.29 14.89 30.66
CA SER A 24 8.37 14.32 31.50
C SER A 24 9.78 14.79 31.12
N TYR A 25 9.97 15.37 29.94
CA TYR A 25 11.29 15.83 29.49
C TYR A 25 11.61 17.28 29.90
N LEU A 26 10.61 18.08 30.25
CA LEU A 26 10.81 19.48 30.64
C LEU A 26 11.21 19.66 32.12
N THR A 27 10.89 18.72 33.00
CA THR A 27 11.19 18.82 34.43
C THR A 27 12.62 18.46 34.80
N LEU A 28 13.36 17.71 33.94
CA LEU A 28 14.76 17.34 34.19
C LEU A 28 15.76 18.47 33.84
N SER A 29 15.34 19.44 33.02
CA SER A 29 16.25 20.53 32.58
C SER A 29 16.38 21.68 33.56
N ILE A 30 15.44 21.85 34.52
CA ILE A 30 15.43 22.99 35.44
C ILE A 30 16.21 22.68 36.73
N ARG A 31 16.40 21.40 37.07
CA ARG A 31 17.06 21.02 38.33
C ARG A 31 18.58 21.10 38.32
N SER A 32 19.21 21.27 37.15
CA SER A 32 20.67 21.38 37.00
C SER A 32 21.21 22.80 37.13
N MET A 33 20.33 23.82 37.26
CA MET A 33 20.76 25.24 37.37
C MET A 33 21.03 25.72 38.81
N LEU A 34 20.75 24.89 39.83
CA LEU A 34 20.87 25.29 41.25
C LEU A 34 22.07 24.71 42.00
N VAL A 35 22.92 23.92 41.36
CA VAL A 35 24.15 23.41 41.95
C VAL A 35 25.32 24.01 41.18
N GLY A 36 26.10 24.89 41.82
CA GLY A 36 27.21 25.63 41.24
C GLY A 36 28.30 24.76 40.60
N GLU A 37 28.04 24.30 39.39
CA GLU A 37 28.99 23.57 38.58
C GLU A 37 30.03 24.51 37.95
N PRO A 38 31.33 24.17 37.94
CA PRO A 38 32.36 25.03 37.39
C PRO A 38 32.16 25.25 35.89
N LEU A 39 32.32 26.51 35.43
CA LEU A 39 32.03 27.00 34.09
C LEU A 39 32.59 26.16 32.93
N TRP A 40 33.71 25.44 33.12
CA TRP A 40 34.32 24.58 32.13
C TRP A 40 33.47 23.32 31.83
N ARG A 41 32.69 22.82 32.81
CA ARG A 41 31.76 21.70 32.59
C ARG A 41 30.53 22.08 31.77
N ILE A 42 30.10 23.34 31.94
CA ILE A 42 28.96 23.89 31.18
C ILE A 42 29.35 24.03 29.68
N ALA A 43 30.57 24.50 29.42
CA ALA A 43 31.07 24.66 28.07
C ALA A 43 31.15 23.30 27.29
N ARG A 44 31.62 22.21 27.95
CA ARG A 44 31.66 20.88 27.33
C ARG A 44 30.27 20.30 27.04
N LYS A 45 29.30 20.49 27.93
CA LYS A 45 27.92 20.02 27.73
C LYS A 45 27.22 20.78 26.59
N ARG A 46 27.48 22.08 26.45
CA ARG A 46 26.91 22.90 25.38
C ARG A 46 27.49 22.57 24.00
N CYS A 47 28.81 22.30 23.92
CA CYS A 47 29.44 21.86 22.67
C CYS A 47 28.91 20.48 22.19
N LEU A 48 28.71 19.52 23.11
CA LEU A 48 28.13 18.20 22.75
C LEU A 48 26.70 18.28 22.26
N VAL A 49 25.87 19.15 22.86
CA VAL A 49 24.48 19.34 22.43
C VAL A 49 24.40 20.05 21.07
N LEU A 50 25.29 21.00 20.79
CA LEU A 50 25.36 21.69 19.50
C LEU A 50 25.85 20.78 18.38
N LEU A 51 26.83 19.89 18.66
CA LEU A 51 27.29 18.89 17.69
C LEU A 51 26.24 17.79 17.41
N ALA A 52 25.47 17.36 18.43
CA ALA A 52 24.38 16.43 18.24
C ALA A 52 23.19 17.05 17.46
N GLY A 53 22.93 18.36 17.64
CA GLY A 53 21.89 19.08 16.89
C GLY A 53 22.22 19.27 15.41
N LEU A 54 23.51 19.39 15.05
CA LEU A 54 23.94 19.60 13.67
C LEU A 54 23.86 18.31 12.83
N CYS A 55 23.99 17.13 13.44
CA CYS A 55 23.85 15.84 12.74
C CYS A 55 22.40 15.43 12.44
N LEU A 56 21.40 16.01 13.12
CA LEU A 56 19.98 15.70 12.89
C LEU A 56 19.34 16.46 11.73
N ALA A 57 20.04 17.44 11.17
CA ALA A 57 19.48 18.30 10.10
C ALA A 57 19.66 17.75 8.66
N ILE A 58 20.29 16.58 8.47
CA ILE A 58 20.60 16.06 7.12
C ILE A 58 19.72 14.88 6.72
N ALA A 59 18.87 14.37 7.60
CA ALA A 59 17.89 13.36 7.23
C ALA A 59 16.59 14.04 6.80
N THR A 60 16.58 14.72 5.65
CA THR A 60 15.34 14.94 4.93
C THR A 60 14.88 13.58 4.44
N PRO A 61 13.75 13.02 4.94
CA PRO A 61 13.14 11.88 4.26
C PRO A 61 12.85 12.35 2.84
N ALA A 62 13.39 11.66 1.85
CA ALA A 62 12.93 11.80 0.48
C ALA A 62 11.42 11.54 0.53
N GLN A 63 10.62 12.61 0.51
CA GLN A 63 9.18 12.50 0.30
C GLN A 63 9.02 11.92 -1.10
N ALA A 64 8.80 10.61 -1.15
CA ALA A 64 8.33 9.97 -2.35
C ALA A 64 7.03 10.70 -2.71
N THR A 65 7.05 11.45 -3.78
CA THR A 65 5.87 12.11 -4.34
C THR A 65 4.88 11.01 -4.71
N GLN A 66 3.86 10.80 -3.86
CA GLN A 66 2.84 9.75 -4.02
C GLN A 66 1.88 10.03 -5.18
N ASP A 67 2.05 11.14 -5.90
CA ASP A 67 1.13 11.58 -6.95
C ASP A 67 1.56 11.21 -8.38
N ALA A 68 2.69 10.51 -8.55
CA ALA A 68 3.09 10.03 -9.86
C ALA A 68 2.21 8.84 -10.28
N LYS A 69 1.48 9.00 -11.38
CA LYS A 69 0.73 7.91 -12.03
C LYS A 69 1.65 6.69 -12.16
N PRO A 70 1.21 5.50 -11.72
CA PRO A 70 2.05 4.31 -11.76
C PRO A 70 2.45 3.97 -13.19
N SER A 71 3.72 3.66 -13.41
CA SER A 71 4.22 3.20 -14.71
C SER A 71 3.66 1.81 -15.05
N ILE A 72 3.60 1.48 -16.34
CA ILE A 72 3.18 0.16 -16.78
C ILE A 72 4.04 -0.94 -16.15
N ASP A 73 5.35 -0.70 -16.01
CA ASP A 73 6.27 -1.67 -15.42
C ASP A 73 6.02 -1.88 -13.92
N SER A 74 5.69 -0.81 -13.18
CA SER A 74 5.30 -0.93 -11.77
C SER A 74 4.00 -1.73 -11.59
N LEU A 75 3.03 -1.55 -12.49
CA LEU A 75 1.78 -2.30 -12.50
C LEU A 75 2.01 -3.79 -12.82
N LYS A 76 2.86 -4.09 -13.80
CA LYS A 76 3.24 -5.48 -14.14
C LYS A 76 3.99 -6.16 -13.01
N LEU A 77 4.93 -5.45 -12.38
CA LEU A 77 5.68 -5.95 -11.23
C LEU A 77 4.73 -6.26 -10.06
N TYR A 78 3.79 -5.37 -9.78
CA TYR A 78 2.77 -5.59 -8.77
C TYR A 78 1.91 -6.82 -9.09
N ALA A 79 1.39 -6.93 -10.32
CA ALA A 79 0.62 -8.10 -10.74
C ALA A 79 1.43 -9.40 -10.59
N HIS A 80 2.71 -9.39 -10.95
CA HIS A 80 3.60 -10.54 -10.77
C HIS A 80 3.77 -10.91 -9.30
N SER A 81 3.88 -9.94 -8.40
CA SER A 81 3.97 -10.20 -6.96
C SER A 81 2.68 -10.81 -6.37
N ARG A 82 1.53 -10.54 -7.00
CA ARG A 82 0.23 -11.09 -6.59
C ARG A 82 -0.04 -12.49 -7.18
N ILE A 83 0.57 -12.82 -8.32
CA ILE A 83 0.39 -14.09 -9.04
C ILE A 83 1.71 -14.86 -8.96
N VAL A 84 1.82 -15.75 -7.97
CA VAL A 84 3.06 -16.52 -7.71
C VAL A 84 3.43 -17.44 -8.88
N ASN A 85 2.44 -18.03 -9.55
CA ASN A 85 2.69 -18.91 -10.70
C ASN A 85 2.99 -18.09 -11.96
N TYR A 86 4.20 -18.22 -12.48
CA TYR A 86 4.65 -17.44 -13.63
C TYR A 86 3.81 -17.66 -14.88
N LYS A 87 3.32 -18.89 -15.15
CA LYS A 87 2.44 -19.19 -16.28
C LYS A 87 1.10 -18.44 -16.14
N GLU A 88 0.52 -18.45 -14.96
CA GLU A 88 -0.71 -17.69 -14.68
C GLU A 88 -0.48 -16.19 -14.83
N PHE A 89 0.68 -15.67 -14.39
CA PHE A 89 1.06 -14.28 -14.63
C PHE A 89 1.18 -13.95 -16.12
N GLN A 90 1.81 -14.80 -16.92
CA GLN A 90 1.91 -14.59 -18.38
C GLN A 90 0.52 -14.52 -19.03
N CYS A 91 -0.41 -15.39 -18.63
CA CYS A 91 -1.78 -15.35 -19.11
C CYS A 91 -2.49 -14.05 -18.68
N PHE A 92 -2.34 -13.63 -17.43
CA PHE A 92 -2.87 -12.36 -16.93
C PHE A 92 -2.30 -11.16 -17.69
N ASN A 93 -0.97 -11.11 -17.85
CA ASN A 93 -0.30 -10.06 -18.60
C ASN A 93 -0.82 -9.94 -20.03
N THR A 94 -0.98 -11.07 -20.71
CA THR A 94 -1.52 -11.11 -22.07
C THR A 94 -2.98 -10.64 -22.12
N LEU A 95 -3.80 -11.09 -21.17
CA LEU A 95 -5.19 -10.67 -21.05
C LEU A 95 -5.33 -9.17 -20.88
N ILE A 96 -4.63 -8.57 -19.91
CA ILE A 96 -4.67 -7.12 -19.65
C ILE A 96 -4.10 -6.31 -20.83
N THR A 97 -3.10 -6.85 -21.52
CA THR A 97 -2.57 -6.24 -22.74
C THR A 97 -3.65 -6.19 -23.84
N LYS A 98 -4.44 -7.24 -24.02
CA LYS A 98 -5.54 -7.30 -24.98
C LYS A 98 -6.71 -6.39 -24.59
N GLU A 99 -7.03 -6.26 -23.31
CA GLU A 99 -8.13 -5.44 -22.82
C GLU A 99 -7.85 -3.92 -22.89
N SER A 100 -6.66 -3.49 -22.47
CA SER A 100 -6.37 -2.07 -22.32
C SER A 100 -4.96 -1.65 -22.72
N ASN A 101 -4.09 -2.59 -23.06
CA ASN A 101 -2.64 -2.37 -23.16
C ASN A 101 -2.07 -1.72 -21.87
N TRP A 102 -2.52 -2.20 -20.71
CA TRP A 102 -2.14 -1.70 -19.38
C TRP A 102 -2.48 -0.22 -19.11
N ARG A 103 -3.41 0.35 -19.87
CA ARG A 103 -3.86 1.74 -19.66
C ARG A 103 -4.93 1.79 -18.57
N VAL A 104 -4.59 2.42 -17.44
CA VAL A 104 -5.51 2.60 -16.31
C VAL A 104 -6.75 3.40 -16.70
N GLU A 105 -6.61 4.37 -17.59
CA GLU A 105 -7.66 5.28 -18.02
C GLU A 105 -8.37 4.81 -19.31
N ALA A 106 -8.15 3.55 -19.71
CA ALA A 106 -8.80 3.03 -20.92
C ALA A 106 -10.32 3.08 -20.78
N ILE A 107 -10.99 3.60 -21.80
CA ILE A 107 -12.46 3.63 -21.92
C ILE A 107 -12.81 3.03 -23.27
N ASN A 108 -13.71 2.06 -23.29
CA ASN A 108 -14.23 1.55 -24.55
C ASN A 108 -15.32 2.49 -25.06
N PRO A 109 -15.16 3.11 -26.24
CA PRO A 109 -16.15 4.06 -26.78
C PRO A 109 -17.49 3.40 -27.11
N ASN A 110 -17.50 2.08 -27.35
CA ASN A 110 -18.70 1.31 -27.73
C ASN A 110 -19.41 0.66 -26.53
N GLY A 111 -18.97 0.96 -25.29
CA GLY A 111 -19.54 0.36 -24.09
C GLY A 111 -19.02 0.99 -22.82
N ASN A 112 -19.69 0.73 -21.71
CA ASN A 112 -19.32 1.24 -20.38
C ASN A 112 -18.26 0.33 -19.76
N HIS A 113 -17.11 0.10 -20.44
CA HIS A 113 -16.00 -0.71 -19.95
C HIS A 113 -14.80 0.19 -19.67
N PHE A 114 -14.16 -0.01 -18.53
CA PHE A 114 -13.17 0.91 -17.98
C PHE A 114 -11.90 0.19 -17.52
N GLY A 115 -10.79 0.91 -17.59
CA GLY A 115 -9.53 0.60 -16.96
C GLY A 115 -8.82 -0.66 -17.48
N LEU A 116 -7.92 -1.19 -16.66
CA LEU A 116 -7.01 -2.28 -17.04
C LEU A 116 -7.74 -3.52 -17.56
N GLY A 117 -8.77 -3.97 -16.85
CA GLY A 117 -9.52 -5.20 -17.19
C GLY A 117 -10.82 -4.94 -17.95
N GLN A 118 -11.04 -3.72 -18.45
CA GLN A 118 -12.27 -3.33 -19.19
C GLN A 118 -13.56 -3.78 -18.48
N MET A 119 -13.61 -3.53 -17.15
CA MET A 119 -14.76 -3.92 -16.34
C MET A 119 -15.94 -2.98 -16.53
N ARG A 120 -17.15 -3.53 -16.66
CA ARG A 120 -18.40 -2.75 -16.75
C ARG A 120 -18.89 -2.33 -15.34
N ASN A 121 -18.10 -1.49 -14.67
CA ASN A 121 -18.38 -1.07 -13.30
C ASN A 121 -17.83 0.35 -13.04
N THR A 122 -18.71 1.28 -12.65
CA THR A 122 -18.33 2.68 -12.37
C THR A 122 -17.40 2.81 -11.15
N LYS A 123 -17.55 1.92 -10.14
CA LYS A 123 -16.62 1.91 -8.99
C LYS A 123 -15.22 1.49 -9.43
N TYR A 124 -15.11 0.54 -10.35
CA TYR A 124 -13.83 0.12 -10.92
C TYR A 124 -13.14 1.26 -11.67
N ARG A 125 -13.89 2.07 -12.42
CA ARG A 125 -13.37 3.23 -13.16
C ARG A 125 -12.59 4.21 -12.28
N ASN A 126 -13.00 4.38 -11.01
CA ASN A 126 -12.42 5.34 -10.09
C ASN A 126 -11.27 4.78 -9.24
N LEU A 127 -10.84 3.54 -9.52
CA LEU A 127 -9.71 2.92 -8.82
C LEU A 127 -8.38 3.35 -9.47
N ASP A 128 -7.33 3.37 -8.65
CA ASP A 128 -5.96 3.39 -9.15
C ASP A 128 -5.58 2.06 -9.81
N GLY A 129 -4.46 2.04 -10.56
CA GLY A 129 -4.04 0.87 -11.32
C GLY A 129 -3.78 -0.37 -10.47
N PHE A 130 -3.25 -0.23 -9.25
CA PHE A 130 -2.99 -1.35 -8.34
C PHE A 130 -4.29 -1.98 -7.85
N ARG A 131 -5.26 -1.16 -7.45
CA ARG A 131 -6.58 -1.62 -7.03
C ARG A 131 -7.36 -2.23 -8.19
N MET A 132 -7.17 -1.74 -9.43
CA MET A 132 -7.74 -2.36 -10.62
C MET A 132 -7.21 -3.77 -10.83
N ILE A 133 -5.92 -4.01 -10.60
CA ILE A 133 -5.32 -5.35 -10.65
C ILE A 133 -5.98 -6.26 -9.60
N ASP A 134 -6.04 -5.82 -8.33
CA ASP A 134 -6.67 -6.60 -7.27
C ASP A 134 -8.14 -6.92 -7.56
N TRP A 135 -8.88 -5.98 -8.14
CA TRP A 135 -10.26 -6.21 -8.57
C TRP A 135 -10.34 -7.27 -9.66
N SER A 136 -9.49 -7.15 -10.69
CA SER A 136 -9.44 -8.11 -11.79
C SER A 136 -9.08 -9.52 -11.31
N LEU A 137 -8.14 -9.64 -10.36
CA LEU A 137 -7.78 -10.92 -9.76
C LEU A 137 -8.95 -11.52 -8.97
N ARG A 138 -9.71 -10.71 -8.20
CA ARG A 138 -10.92 -11.19 -7.50
C ARG A 138 -12.00 -11.66 -8.49
N TYR A 139 -12.18 -10.94 -9.58
CA TYR A 139 -13.11 -11.34 -10.64
C TYR A 139 -12.69 -12.67 -11.26
N ILE A 140 -11.40 -12.84 -11.57
CA ILE A 140 -10.84 -14.09 -12.09
C ILE A 140 -10.99 -15.24 -11.07
N ALA A 141 -10.77 -14.96 -9.79
CA ALA A 141 -10.96 -15.94 -8.72
C ALA A 141 -12.40 -16.45 -8.67
N HIS A 142 -13.37 -15.56 -8.77
CA HIS A 142 -14.79 -15.89 -8.74
C HIS A 142 -15.24 -16.63 -10.00
N ARG A 143 -14.88 -16.14 -11.19
CA ARG A 143 -15.42 -16.66 -12.46
C ARG A 143 -14.64 -17.82 -13.03
N TYR A 144 -13.33 -17.86 -12.83
CA TYR A 144 -12.40 -18.80 -13.44
C TYR A 144 -11.60 -19.62 -12.42
N GLN A 145 -12.09 -19.70 -11.18
CA GLN A 145 -11.45 -20.48 -10.09
C GLN A 145 -9.98 -20.06 -9.84
N GLY A 146 -9.67 -18.77 -10.00
CA GLY A 146 -8.34 -18.21 -9.80
C GLY A 146 -7.37 -18.40 -10.96
N SER A 147 -7.77 -19.03 -12.08
CA SER A 147 -6.90 -19.24 -13.22
C SER A 147 -7.01 -18.11 -14.25
N SER A 148 -5.98 -17.31 -14.36
CA SER A 148 -5.84 -16.29 -15.41
C SER A 148 -5.73 -16.92 -16.80
N CYS A 149 -5.17 -18.13 -16.90
CA CYS A 149 -5.09 -18.86 -18.15
C CYS A 149 -6.47 -19.32 -18.64
N LYS A 150 -7.37 -19.74 -17.72
CA LYS A 150 -8.78 -20.02 -18.09
C LYS A 150 -9.50 -18.74 -18.55
N ALA A 151 -9.25 -17.62 -17.85
CA ALA A 151 -9.83 -16.33 -18.25
C ALA A 151 -9.35 -15.91 -19.65
N PHE A 152 -8.06 -16.04 -19.93
CA PHE A 152 -7.49 -15.73 -21.24
C PHE A 152 -8.01 -16.67 -22.33
N ALA A 153 -8.12 -17.96 -22.07
CA ALA A 153 -8.71 -18.92 -23.03
C ALA A 153 -10.18 -18.57 -23.34
N HIS A 154 -10.96 -18.14 -22.34
CA HIS A 154 -12.31 -17.65 -22.55
C HIS A 154 -12.30 -16.38 -23.43
N TRP A 155 -11.41 -15.44 -23.15
CA TRP A 155 -11.24 -14.22 -23.94
C TRP A 155 -10.91 -14.53 -25.40
N GLN A 156 -9.99 -15.47 -25.66
CA GLN A 156 -9.64 -15.90 -27.01
C GLN A 156 -10.85 -16.44 -27.80
N LYS A 157 -11.76 -17.10 -27.11
CA LYS A 157 -12.95 -17.71 -27.75
C LYS A 157 -14.08 -16.71 -27.96
N HIS A 158 -14.25 -15.75 -27.03
CA HIS A 158 -15.45 -14.91 -26.95
C HIS A 158 -15.17 -13.41 -27.12
N GLY A 159 -13.90 -12.98 -27.09
CA GLY A 159 -13.50 -11.57 -27.15
C GLY A 159 -13.74 -10.77 -25.84
N TRP A 160 -14.06 -11.45 -24.73
CA TRP A 160 -14.26 -10.86 -23.40
C TRP A 160 -13.97 -11.90 -22.31
N HIS A 161 -13.81 -11.45 -21.08
CA HIS A 161 -13.55 -12.32 -19.92
C HIS A 161 -14.45 -11.99 -18.72
#